data_ef21c47643b7681fe3784706ca8a88ac
#
_entry.id   ef21c47643b7681fe3784706ca8a88ac
#
_cell.length_a   1.000
_cell.length_b   1.000
_cell.length_c   1.000
_cell.angle_alpha   90.00
_cell.angle_beta   90.00
_cell.angle_gamma   90.00
#
_symmetry.space_group_name_H-M   'P 1'
#
loop_
_entity.id
_entity.type
_entity.pdbx_description
1 polymer ?
#
loop_
_entity_poly.entity_id
_entity_poly.type
_entity_poly.pdbx_seq_one_letter_code
_entity_poly.pdbx_strand_id
1 'polypeptide(L)'
;MSKYVVTATWDDVPHLGDEDKADILASTPPHLRDARSRGIPHIGSGAVFPLSDDDLACEPFEVPAHWALVGGMDFGWDHPFAAAMLAHDRDTDTIYLTHCYRQKQATPLIHCEAIRKWGWPGLPWAWPHDGNQHGKSDGRPLAQLYRDHGLNLLSDFARFADGSYGLEAGIMGMMEYMQAGRFKAFRHLSEFFEEFRMYHRKNGVIVKEREDLISAARYAFMCRRFGEAKPQSGPARLAVIRY
;
A
#
# COMPACT_ATOMS: atom_id res chain seq x y z
N MET A 1 -4.92 -27.73 -11.06
CA MET A 1 -5.81 -28.13 -9.95
C MET A 1 -6.58 -26.88 -9.52
N SER A 2 -7.91 -26.90 -9.57
CA SER A 2 -8.75 -25.84 -9.02
C SER A 2 -8.71 -25.94 -7.50
N LYS A 3 -8.34 -24.86 -6.81
CA LYS A 3 -8.42 -24.77 -5.36
C LYS A 3 -9.83 -24.28 -5.01
N TYR A 4 -10.51 -25.02 -4.17
CA TYR A 4 -11.80 -24.62 -3.59
C TYR A 4 -11.57 -24.23 -2.13
N VAL A 5 -12.07 -23.07 -1.73
CA VAL A 5 -11.99 -22.58 -0.35
C VAL A 5 -13.41 -22.47 0.18
N VAL A 6 -13.66 -23.10 1.32
CA VAL A 6 -14.90 -22.93 2.08
C VAL A 6 -14.56 -22.11 3.30
N THR A 7 -15.26 -21.01 3.50
CA THR A 7 -15.17 -20.18 4.70
C THR A 7 -16.39 -20.43 5.56
N ALA A 8 -16.19 -20.78 6.84
CA ALA A 8 -17.25 -20.87 7.84
C ALA A 8 -17.15 -19.66 8.78
N THR A 9 -18.29 -19.11 9.13
CA THR A 9 -18.43 -18.00 10.06
C THR A 9 -19.18 -18.44 11.32
N TRP A 10 -19.26 -17.62 12.33
CA TRP A 10 -20.09 -17.90 13.49
C TRP A 10 -21.60 -17.91 13.19
N ASP A 11 -22.02 -17.35 12.08
CA ASP A 11 -23.40 -17.42 11.62
C ASP A 11 -23.76 -18.82 11.13
N ASP A 12 -22.76 -19.62 10.76
CA ASP A 12 -22.92 -21.03 10.39
C ASP A 12 -22.93 -21.96 11.61
N VAL A 13 -22.81 -21.40 12.84
CA VAL A 13 -22.73 -22.17 14.11
C VAL A 13 -23.83 -21.71 15.07
N PRO A 14 -25.11 -22.10 14.84
CA PRO A 14 -26.27 -21.56 15.56
C PRO A 14 -26.33 -21.91 17.05
N HIS A 15 -25.54 -22.87 17.50
CA HIS A 15 -25.46 -23.26 18.92
C HIS A 15 -24.45 -22.42 19.73
N LEU A 16 -23.70 -21.57 19.12
CA LEU A 16 -22.75 -20.67 19.80
C LEU A 16 -23.50 -19.41 20.26
N GLY A 17 -23.72 -19.28 21.59
CA GLY A 17 -24.40 -18.13 22.18
C GLY A 17 -23.63 -16.84 22.10
N ASP A 18 -24.31 -15.70 22.26
CA ASP A 18 -23.66 -14.38 22.17
C ASP A 18 -22.68 -14.14 23.33
N GLU A 19 -22.94 -14.74 24.52
CA GLU A 19 -22.03 -14.69 25.66
C GLU A 19 -20.74 -15.45 25.36
N ASP A 20 -20.82 -16.66 24.81
CA ASP A 20 -19.68 -17.47 24.41
C ASP A 20 -18.86 -16.77 23.33
N LYS A 21 -19.53 -16.14 22.34
CA LYS A 21 -18.88 -15.34 21.30
C LYS A 21 -18.08 -14.18 21.90
N ALA A 22 -18.66 -13.47 22.85
CA ALA A 22 -18.00 -12.35 23.53
C ALA A 22 -16.77 -12.81 24.31
N ASP A 23 -16.86 -13.91 25.05
CA ASP A 23 -15.75 -14.47 25.83
C ASP A 23 -14.62 -14.96 24.94
N ILE A 24 -14.94 -15.62 23.83
CA ILE A 24 -13.94 -16.04 22.83
C ILE A 24 -13.23 -14.82 22.24
N LEU A 25 -13.96 -13.76 21.88
CA LEU A 25 -13.36 -12.55 21.34
C LEU A 25 -12.51 -11.79 22.36
N ALA A 26 -12.95 -11.77 23.63
CA ALA A 26 -12.20 -11.13 24.72
C ALA A 26 -10.83 -11.79 24.94
N SER A 27 -10.78 -13.12 24.83
CA SER A 27 -9.54 -13.91 24.95
C SER A 27 -8.70 -13.99 23.67
N THR A 28 -9.24 -13.54 22.53
CA THR A 28 -8.58 -13.62 21.22
C THR A 28 -7.84 -12.30 20.92
N PRO A 29 -6.53 -12.35 20.58
CA PRO A 29 -5.79 -11.18 20.13
C PRO A 29 -6.52 -10.46 18.98
N PRO A 30 -6.52 -9.10 18.94
CA PRO A 30 -7.30 -8.32 17.96
C PRO A 30 -7.12 -8.78 16.50
N HIS A 31 -5.89 -8.99 16.06
CA HIS A 31 -5.56 -9.42 14.70
C HIS A 31 -6.04 -10.84 14.32
N LEU A 32 -6.47 -11.65 15.30
CA LEU A 32 -6.99 -13.00 15.08
C LEU A 32 -8.51 -13.09 15.19
N ARG A 33 -9.18 -12.00 15.57
CA ARG A 33 -10.64 -12.01 15.80
C ARG A 33 -11.42 -12.33 14.54
N ASP A 34 -11.02 -11.77 13.40
CA ASP A 34 -11.67 -12.04 12.11
C ASP A 34 -11.43 -13.48 11.62
N ALA A 35 -10.25 -14.04 11.89
CA ALA A 35 -10.00 -15.46 11.61
C ALA A 35 -10.91 -16.36 12.44
N ARG A 36 -11.20 -15.98 13.70
CA ARG A 36 -12.03 -16.72 14.65
C ARG A 36 -13.53 -16.61 14.34
N SER A 37 -14.00 -15.39 14.03
CA SER A 37 -15.43 -15.11 13.87
C SER A 37 -15.94 -15.23 12.44
N ARG A 38 -15.11 -14.87 11.46
CA ARG A 38 -15.48 -14.78 10.04
C ARG A 38 -14.75 -15.79 9.17
N GLY A 39 -13.86 -16.60 9.74
CA GLY A 39 -13.04 -17.55 8.97
C GLY A 39 -12.08 -16.87 7.98
N ILE A 40 -11.76 -15.60 8.19
CA ILE A 40 -10.82 -14.87 7.33
C ILE A 40 -9.39 -15.33 7.63
N PRO A 41 -8.67 -15.92 6.66
CA PRO A 41 -7.32 -16.41 6.92
C PRO A 41 -6.39 -15.33 7.46
N HIS A 42 -5.71 -15.63 8.56
CA HIS A 42 -4.70 -14.79 9.18
C HIS A 42 -3.56 -15.65 9.72
N ILE A 43 -2.35 -15.13 9.73
CA ILE A 43 -1.23 -15.82 10.36
C ILE A 43 -1.35 -15.75 11.88
N GLY A 44 -1.44 -16.91 12.50
CA GLY A 44 -1.69 -17.04 13.95
C GLY A 44 -0.51 -16.59 14.82
N SER A 45 0.73 -16.64 14.31
CA SER A 45 1.93 -16.19 15.04
C SER A 45 2.94 -15.56 14.10
N GLY A 46 3.70 -14.59 14.60
CA GLY A 46 4.71 -13.91 13.81
C GLY A 46 4.19 -12.86 12.84
N ALA A 47 2.93 -12.43 12.94
CA ALA A 47 2.42 -11.32 12.15
C ALA A 47 3.34 -10.09 12.29
N VAL A 48 3.67 -9.45 11.17
CA VAL A 48 4.47 -8.22 11.16
C VAL A 48 3.63 -7.08 11.74
N PHE A 49 2.36 -7.00 11.34
CA PHE A 49 1.40 -6.03 11.84
C PHE A 49 0.32 -6.75 12.68
N PRO A 50 0.41 -6.74 14.02
CA PRO A 50 -0.54 -7.44 14.90
C PRO A 50 -1.81 -6.60 15.13
N LEU A 51 -2.42 -6.15 14.05
CA LEU A 51 -3.63 -5.31 14.01
C LEU A 51 -4.69 -6.01 13.18
N SER A 52 -5.96 -5.70 13.44
CA SER A 52 -7.07 -6.18 12.60
C SER A 52 -7.24 -5.29 11.36
N ASP A 53 -7.94 -5.82 10.35
CA ASP A 53 -8.33 -5.01 9.19
C ASP A 53 -9.16 -3.79 9.61
N ASP A 54 -10.06 -3.94 10.59
CA ASP A 54 -10.94 -2.88 11.05
C ASP A 54 -10.18 -1.74 11.77
N ASP A 55 -9.00 -2.01 12.32
CA ASP A 55 -8.12 -0.96 12.87
C ASP A 55 -7.60 -0.02 11.78
N LEU A 56 -7.41 -0.54 10.57
CA LEU A 56 -6.88 0.21 9.43
C LEU A 56 -7.94 0.66 8.44
N ALA A 57 -9.00 -0.14 8.26
CA ALA A 57 -9.98 0.10 7.21
C ALA A 57 -10.78 1.39 7.44
N CYS A 58 -10.97 2.16 6.39
CA CYS A 58 -11.92 3.27 6.36
C CYS A 58 -12.73 3.23 5.07
N GLU A 59 -13.93 3.82 5.11
CA GLU A 59 -14.75 3.95 3.91
C GLU A 59 -14.08 4.91 2.91
N PRO A 60 -14.12 4.61 1.61
CA PRO A 60 -13.60 5.49 0.59
C PRO A 60 -14.29 6.86 0.61
N PHE A 61 -13.52 7.90 0.41
CA PHE A 61 -14.01 9.29 0.28
C PHE A 61 -13.22 10.02 -0.80
N GLU A 62 -13.72 11.15 -1.26
CA GLU A 62 -13.01 12.01 -2.18
C GLU A 62 -11.84 12.70 -1.45
N VAL A 63 -10.61 12.43 -1.89
CA VAL A 63 -9.41 12.99 -1.27
C VAL A 63 -9.38 14.51 -1.47
N PRO A 64 -9.29 15.31 -0.40
CA PRO A 64 -9.22 16.75 -0.51
C PRO A 64 -8.04 17.22 -1.38
N ALA A 65 -8.26 18.19 -2.25
CA ALA A 65 -7.28 18.62 -3.24
C ALA A 65 -5.99 19.22 -2.63
N HIS A 66 -6.07 19.69 -1.38
CA HIS A 66 -4.91 20.25 -0.66
C HIS A 66 -4.04 19.20 0.06
N TRP A 67 -4.51 17.96 0.15
CA TRP A 67 -3.71 16.90 0.75
C TRP A 67 -2.52 16.52 -0.12
N ALA A 68 -1.43 16.16 0.53
CA ALA A 68 -0.23 15.74 -0.16
C ALA A 68 -0.35 14.29 -0.64
N LEU A 69 -0.09 14.06 -1.91
CA LEU A 69 -0.18 12.75 -2.55
C LEU A 69 1.20 12.27 -2.96
N VAL A 70 1.49 11.02 -2.73
CA VAL A 70 2.73 10.35 -3.14
C VAL A 70 2.43 8.92 -3.54
N GLY A 71 3.02 8.47 -4.63
CA GLY A 71 3.02 7.08 -5.05
C GLY A 71 4.26 6.35 -4.53
N GLY A 72 4.12 5.04 -4.36
CA GLY A 72 5.24 4.13 -4.19
C GLY A 72 5.10 2.96 -5.13
N MET A 73 6.20 2.42 -5.59
CA MET A 73 6.22 1.25 -6.45
C MET A 73 7.26 0.25 -5.99
N ASP A 74 6.99 -1.01 -6.26
CA ASP A 74 7.92 -2.11 -6.13
C ASP A 74 8.04 -2.82 -7.47
N PHE A 75 9.28 -2.97 -7.96
CA PHE A 75 9.51 -3.51 -9.28
C PHE A 75 9.50 -5.04 -9.24
N GLY A 76 8.86 -5.65 -10.24
CA GLY A 76 8.82 -7.09 -10.35
C GLY A 76 8.49 -7.56 -11.77
N TRP A 77 8.86 -8.80 -12.07
CA TRP A 77 8.50 -9.53 -13.28
C TRP A 77 7.94 -10.91 -12.90
N ASP A 78 8.75 -11.76 -12.28
CA ASP A 78 8.33 -13.05 -11.72
C ASP A 78 7.57 -12.87 -10.40
N HIS A 79 8.01 -11.92 -9.56
CA HIS A 79 7.20 -11.29 -8.54
C HIS A 79 6.33 -10.20 -9.18
N PRO A 80 5.14 -9.89 -8.63
CA PRO A 80 4.34 -8.82 -9.17
C PRO A 80 5.07 -7.47 -9.12
N PHE A 81 4.91 -6.65 -10.16
CA PHE A 81 5.03 -5.21 -9.97
C PHE A 81 3.88 -4.74 -9.09
N ALA A 82 4.15 -3.86 -8.15
CA ALA A 82 3.15 -3.26 -7.29
C ALA A 82 3.27 -1.73 -7.27
N ALA A 83 2.12 -1.08 -7.14
CA ALA A 83 2.03 0.37 -6.93
C ALA A 83 0.98 0.68 -5.87
N ALA A 84 1.25 1.68 -5.05
CA ALA A 84 0.38 2.17 -4.00
C ALA A 84 0.36 3.70 -4.00
N MET A 85 -0.79 4.32 -3.73
CA MET A 85 -0.90 5.75 -3.59
C MET A 85 -1.35 6.12 -2.18
N LEU A 86 -0.58 6.98 -1.55
CA LEU A 86 -0.88 7.54 -0.23
C LEU A 86 -1.33 8.99 -0.36
N ALA A 87 -2.39 9.32 0.38
CA ALA A 87 -2.81 10.69 0.65
C ALA A 87 -2.44 11.03 2.09
N HIS A 88 -1.77 12.14 2.30
CA HIS A 88 -1.32 12.60 3.61
C HIS A 88 -2.06 13.87 3.98
N ASP A 89 -2.94 13.76 4.96
CA ASP A 89 -3.48 14.90 5.69
C ASP A 89 -2.40 15.42 6.65
N ARG A 90 -1.76 16.52 6.29
CA ARG A 90 -0.70 17.11 7.09
C ARG A 90 -1.18 17.81 8.36
N ASP A 91 -2.46 18.17 8.42
CA ASP A 91 -3.04 18.86 9.57
C ASP A 91 -3.22 17.91 10.75
N THR A 92 -3.62 16.67 10.48
CA THR A 92 -3.78 15.60 11.47
C THR A 92 -2.63 14.61 11.49
N ASP A 93 -1.67 14.75 10.57
CA ASP A 93 -0.59 13.78 10.30
C ASP A 93 -1.14 12.36 10.08
N THR A 94 -2.25 12.26 9.34
CA THR A 94 -2.88 10.99 9.01
C THR A 94 -2.65 10.62 7.55
N ILE A 95 -2.31 9.36 7.32
CA ILE A 95 -2.00 8.80 6.00
C ILE A 95 -3.12 7.86 5.60
N TYR A 96 -3.56 7.99 4.35
CA TYR A 96 -4.58 7.14 3.75
C TYR A 96 -4.03 6.43 2.51
N LEU A 97 -4.03 5.11 2.53
CA LEU A 97 -3.79 4.30 1.34
C LEU A 97 -5.07 4.28 0.52
N THR A 98 -5.04 4.91 -0.63
CA THR A 98 -6.24 5.18 -1.45
C THR A 98 -6.35 4.31 -2.69
N HIS A 99 -5.22 3.89 -3.27
CA HIS A 99 -5.15 3.07 -4.47
C HIS A 99 -4.04 2.05 -4.37
N CYS A 100 -4.31 0.87 -4.92
CA CYS A 100 -3.34 -0.20 -5.10
C CYS A 100 -3.48 -0.82 -6.49
N TYR A 101 -2.36 -1.30 -7.01
CA TYR A 101 -2.30 -2.07 -8.25
C TYR A 101 -1.14 -3.06 -8.15
N ARG A 102 -1.36 -4.29 -8.59
CA ARG A 102 -0.28 -5.25 -8.78
C ARG A 102 -0.53 -6.12 -10.01
N GLN A 103 0.54 -6.46 -10.72
CA GLN A 103 0.46 -7.35 -11.87
C GLN A 103 1.82 -8.00 -12.15
N LYS A 104 1.80 -9.31 -12.45
CA LYS A 104 2.96 -10.06 -12.93
C LYS A 104 3.11 -9.98 -14.42
N GLN A 105 4.34 -10.15 -14.92
CA GLN A 105 4.65 -10.40 -16.32
C GLN A 105 4.04 -9.36 -17.27
N ALA A 106 4.10 -8.11 -16.88
CA ALA A 106 3.67 -6.97 -17.69
C ALA A 106 4.80 -5.96 -17.87
N THR A 107 4.76 -5.21 -18.96
CA THR A 107 5.78 -4.22 -19.29
C THR A 107 5.57 -2.92 -18.50
N PRO A 108 6.62 -2.08 -18.36
CA PRO A 108 6.49 -0.76 -17.75
C PRO A 108 5.37 0.09 -18.37
N LEU A 109 5.15 -0.01 -19.68
CA LEU A 109 4.05 0.68 -20.36
C LEU A 109 2.69 0.31 -19.77
N ILE A 110 2.42 -0.99 -19.62
CA ILE A 110 1.13 -1.49 -19.07
C ILE A 110 0.93 -1.01 -17.64
N HIS A 111 1.97 -1.06 -16.82
CA HIS A 111 1.92 -0.57 -15.44
C HIS A 111 1.65 0.94 -15.40
N CYS A 112 2.35 1.73 -16.22
CA CYS A 112 2.15 3.17 -16.29
C CYS A 112 0.74 3.54 -16.74
N GLU A 113 0.16 2.82 -17.71
CA GLU A 113 -1.22 3.04 -18.15
C GLU A 113 -2.24 2.71 -17.07
N ALA A 114 -2.02 1.63 -16.30
CA ALA A 114 -2.89 1.28 -15.18
C ALA A 114 -2.88 2.38 -14.10
N ILE A 115 -1.70 2.87 -13.73
CA ILE A 115 -1.51 3.90 -12.71
C ILE A 115 -2.09 5.25 -13.15
N ARG A 116 -1.96 5.63 -14.42
CA ARG A 116 -2.53 6.89 -14.95
C ARG A 116 -4.04 7.00 -14.77
N LYS A 117 -4.76 5.87 -14.75
CA LYS A 117 -6.20 5.85 -14.48
C LYS A 117 -6.59 6.37 -13.11
N TRP A 118 -5.64 6.49 -12.19
CA TRP A 118 -5.86 7.11 -10.88
C TRP A 118 -6.03 8.64 -10.95
N GLY A 119 -5.75 9.24 -12.11
CA GLY A 119 -6.12 10.63 -12.39
C GLY A 119 -5.25 11.71 -11.75
N TRP A 120 -4.01 11.38 -11.35
CA TRP A 120 -3.04 12.35 -10.84
C TRP A 120 -1.78 12.44 -11.72
N PRO A 121 -1.84 13.20 -12.83
CA PRO A 121 -0.66 13.45 -13.62
C PRO A 121 0.38 14.24 -12.78
N GLY A 122 1.63 13.82 -12.86
CA GLY A 122 2.72 14.46 -12.11
C GLY A 122 2.90 13.98 -10.67
N LEU A 123 2.09 13.01 -10.19
CA LEU A 123 2.27 12.40 -8.88
C LEU A 123 3.74 11.99 -8.66
N PRO A 124 4.41 12.43 -7.57
CA PRO A 124 5.75 11.96 -7.26
C PRO A 124 5.75 10.50 -6.85
N TRP A 125 6.64 9.69 -7.42
CA TRP A 125 6.74 8.25 -7.19
C TRP A 125 8.03 7.88 -6.48
N ALA A 126 7.91 7.27 -5.31
CA ALA A 126 8.98 6.59 -4.61
C ALA A 126 9.23 5.20 -5.21
N TRP A 127 10.47 4.78 -5.32
CA TRP A 127 10.88 3.55 -5.96
C TRP A 127 12.03 2.87 -5.19
N PRO A 128 12.19 1.55 -5.26
CA PRO A 128 13.18 0.81 -4.50
C PRO A 128 14.61 0.98 -5.05
N HIS A 129 15.60 0.69 -4.22
CA HIS A 129 17.03 0.80 -4.57
C HIS A 129 17.43 -0.02 -5.81
N ASP A 130 16.79 -1.15 -6.04
CA ASP A 130 17.04 -2.03 -7.20
C ASP A 130 16.61 -1.42 -8.55
N GLY A 131 15.81 -0.36 -8.53
CA GLY A 131 15.51 0.44 -9.72
C GLY A 131 16.74 1.05 -10.42
N ASN A 132 17.90 1.08 -9.73
CA ASN A 132 19.19 1.43 -10.31
C ASN A 132 19.84 0.27 -11.10
N GLN A 133 19.30 -0.95 -11.00
CA GLN A 133 19.83 -2.08 -11.75
C GLN A 133 19.61 -1.87 -13.24
N HIS A 134 20.67 -2.17 -14.01
CA HIS A 134 20.62 -2.05 -15.45
C HIS A 134 19.98 -3.27 -16.10
N GLY A 135 19.07 -3.04 -17.03
CA GLY A 135 18.47 -4.09 -17.82
C GLY A 135 19.52 -4.86 -18.64
N LYS A 136 19.41 -6.19 -18.68
CA LYS A 136 20.32 -7.04 -19.45
C LYS A 136 20.23 -6.80 -20.96
N SER A 137 19.14 -6.24 -21.44
CA SER A 137 18.85 -6.07 -22.88
C SER A 137 19.34 -4.75 -23.44
N ASP A 138 19.23 -3.65 -22.69
CA ASP A 138 19.50 -2.29 -23.20
C ASP A 138 20.41 -1.44 -22.29
N GLY A 139 20.84 -2.00 -21.17
CA GLY A 139 21.76 -1.34 -20.24
C GLY A 139 21.19 -0.12 -19.52
N ARG A 140 19.87 0.17 -19.64
CA ARG A 140 19.22 1.28 -18.95
C ARG A 140 18.77 0.90 -17.55
N PRO A 141 18.83 1.81 -16.55
CA PRO A 141 18.25 1.58 -15.25
C PRO A 141 16.73 1.31 -15.35
N LEU A 142 16.24 0.38 -14.56
CA LEU A 142 14.81 0.03 -14.57
C LEU A 142 13.93 1.26 -14.27
N ALA A 143 14.31 2.09 -13.31
CA ALA A 143 13.60 3.32 -12.98
C ALA A 143 13.51 4.28 -14.20
N GLN A 144 14.52 4.29 -15.09
CA GLN A 144 14.49 5.13 -16.29
C GLN A 144 13.40 4.71 -17.27
N LEU A 145 13.12 3.41 -17.39
CA LEU A 145 12.03 2.93 -18.26
C LEU A 145 10.67 3.49 -17.83
N TYR A 146 10.40 3.60 -16.53
CA TYR A 146 9.17 4.19 -16.03
C TYR A 146 9.10 5.70 -16.23
N ARG A 147 10.25 6.40 -16.10
CA ARG A 147 10.36 7.85 -16.46
C ARG A 147 10.08 8.09 -17.93
N ASP A 148 10.62 7.25 -18.81
CA ASP A 148 10.41 7.34 -20.27
C ASP A 148 8.93 7.16 -20.64
N HIS A 149 8.18 6.41 -19.83
CA HIS A 149 6.74 6.28 -19.92
C HIS A 149 5.96 7.36 -19.15
N GLY A 150 6.64 8.43 -18.70
CA GLY A 150 6.02 9.66 -18.17
C GLY A 150 5.59 9.60 -16.71
N LEU A 151 6.13 8.67 -15.91
CA LEU A 151 5.98 8.75 -14.46
C LEU A 151 7.02 9.71 -13.85
N ASN A 152 6.56 10.54 -12.91
CA ASN A 152 7.41 11.46 -12.16
C ASN A 152 8.08 10.71 -10.99
N LEU A 153 9.09 9.89 -11.28
CA LEU A 153 9.87 9.22 -10.25
C LEU A 153 10.77 10.21 -9.52
N LEU A 154 10.80 10.10 -8.19
CA LEU A 154 11.77 10.87 -7.38
C LEU A 154 13.19 10.70 -7.91
N SER A 155 14.01 11.71 -7.72
CA SER A 155 15.40 11.73 -8.23
C SER A 155 16.23 10.57 -7.69
N ASP A 156 15.90 10.09 -6.48
CA ASP A 156 16.61 9.04 -5.79
C ASP A 156 15.61 7.97 -5.27
N PHE A 157 16.14 6.77 -4.98
CA PHE A 157 15.35 5.69 -4.43
C PHE A 157 14.81 6.02 -3.03
N ALA A 158 13.80 5.26 -2.58
CA ALA A 158 13.08 5.51 -1.35
C ALA A 158 13.98 5.40 -0.11
N ARG A 159 14.02 6.49 0.66
CA ARG A 159 14.69 6.58 1.97
C ARG A 159 14.04 7.62 2.86
N PHE A 160 14.21 7.48 4.15
CA PHE A 160 13.84 8.48 5.13
C PHE A 160 14.71 9.74 5.03
N ALA A 161 14.35 10.78 5.78
CA ALA A 161 15.07 12.05 5.79
C ALA A 161 16.50 11.91 6.37
N ASP A 162 16.72 10.96 7.27
CA ASP A 162 18.02 10.62 7.84
C ASP A 162 18.90 9.74 6.92
N GLY A 163 18.37 9.38 5.74
CA GLY A 163 19.04 8.54 4.75
C GLY A 163 18.82 7.04 4.95
N SER A 164 18.20 6.61 6.03
CA SER A 164 17.90 5.19 6.26
C SER A 164 16.88 4.66 5.23
N TYR A 165 17.07 3.43 4.75
CA TYR A 165 16.19 2.77 3.77
C TYR A 165 15.93 1.30 4.09
N GLY A 166 16.35 0.84 5.25
CA GLY A 166 16.19 -0.54 5.70
C GLY A 166 14.72 -0.97 5.76
N LEU A 167 14.47 -2.22 5.43
CA LEU A 167 13.13 -2.83 5.49
C LEU A 167 12.50 -2.65 6.88
N GLU A 168 13.24 -2.99 7.93
CA GLU A 168 12.75 -2.91 9.31
C GLU A 168 12.39 -1.48 9.72
N ALA A 169 13.21 -0.48 9.35
CA ALA A 169 12.91 0.92 9.67
C ALA A 169 11.60 1.38 9.00
N GLY A 170 11.38 0.98 7.75
CA GLY A 170 10.13 1.28 7.03
C GLY A 170 8.92 0.61 7.67
N ILE A 171 9.04 -0.66 8.04
CA ILE A 171 7.97 -1.41 8.71
C ILE A 171 7.66 -0.84 10.09
N MET A 172 8.67 -0.55 10.90
CA MET A 172 8.47 0.05 12.23
C MET A 172 7.77 1.40 12.15
N GLY A 173 8.20 2.28 11.23
CA GLY A 173 7.53 3.56 11.03
C GLY A 173 6.07 3.44 10.60
N MET A 174 5.75 2.50 9.69
CA MET A 174 4.35 2.21 9.33
C MET A 174 3.56 1.68 10.53
N MET A 175 4.14 0.75 11.30
CA MET A 175 3.51 0.16 12.47
C MET A 175 3.14 1.22 13.51
N GLU A 176 4.04 2.15 13.81
CA GLU A 176 3.80 3.26 14.74
C GLU A 176 2.59 4.11 14.30
N TYR A 177 2.50 4.41 12.98
CA TYR A 177 1.35 5.15 12.44
C TYR A 177 0.06 4.33 12.50
N MET A 178 0.12 3.04 12.20
CA MET A 178 -1.04 2.13 12.29
C MET A 178 -1.55 2.01 13.74
N GLN A 179 -0.65 1.78 14.69
CA GLN A 179 -0.99 1.68 16.13
C GLN A 179 -1.55 2.98 16.69
N ALA A 180 -1.07 4.13 16.20
CA ALA A 180 -1.59 5.44 16.58
C ALA A 180 -2.92 5.79 15.87
N GLY A 181 -3.46 4.90 15.02
CA GLY A 181 -4.66 5.17 14.22
C GLY A 181 -4.46 6.18 13.09
N ARG A 182 -3.21 6.55 12.80
CA ARG A 182 -2.81 7.54 11.79
C ARG A 182 -2.43 6.95 10.44
N PHE A 183 -2.56 5.64 10.25
CA PHE A 183 -2.48 4.99 8.95
C PHE A 183 -3.80 4.28 8.68
N LYS A 184 -4.48 4.66 7.62
CA LYS A 184 -5.75 4.08 7.18
C LYS A 184 -5.62 3.56 5.75
N ALA A 185 -6.47 2.60 5.40
CA ALA A 185 -6.56 2.07 4.05
C ALA A 185 -8.04 2.01 3.62
N PHE A 186 -8.32 2.37 2.39
CA PHE A 186 -9.67 2.28 1.86
C PHE A 186 -10.15 0.83 1.84
N ARG A 187 -11.33 0.57 2.42
CA ARG A 187 -11.87 -0.77 2.66
C ARG A 187 -11.95 -1.65 1.40
N HIS A 188 -12.12 -1.06 0.23
CA HIS A 188 -12.21 -1.81 -1.03
C HIS A 188 -10.86 -2.37 -1.52
N LEU A 189 -9.73 -2.04 -0.90
CA LEU A 189 -8.40 -2.49 -1.30
C LEU A 189 -8.13 -3.92 -0.79
N SER A 190 -8.94 -4.87 -1.22
CA SER A 190 -8.94 -6.26 -0.73
C SER A 190 -7.58 -6.96 -0.87
N GLU A 191 -6.86 -6.72 -1.98
CA GLU A 191 -5.53 -7.31 -2.20
C GLU A 191 -4.48 -6.81 -1.19
N PHE A 192 -4.55 -5.52 -0.80
CA PHE A 192 -3.69 -4.98 0.25
C PHE A 192 -3.98 -5.64 1.60
N PHE A 193 -5.26 -5.78 1.96
CA PHE A 193 -5.64 -6.43 3.21
C PHE A 193 -5.29 -7.92 3.22
N GLU A 194 -5.35 -8.61 2.07
CA GLU A 194 -4.85 -9.98 1.95
C GLU A 194 -3.36 -10.08 2.28
N GLU A 195 -2.53 -9.24 1.68
CA GLU A 195 -1.09 -9.19 1.99
C GLU A 195 -0.84 -8.79 3.45
N PHE A 196 -1.56 -7.78 3.96
CA PHE A 196 -1.45 -7.30 5.33
C PHE A 196 -1.65 -8.41 6.37
N ARG A 197 -2.69 -9.22 6.22
CA ARG A 197 -2.99 -10.37 7.10
C ARG A 197 -1.95 -11.48 7.03
N MET A 198 -1.32 -11.64 5.88
CA MET A 198 -0.38 -12.74 5.61
C MET A 198 1.09 -12.35 5.83
N TYR A 199 1.37 -11.06 6.02
CA TYR A 199 2.73 -10.55 6.20
C TYR A 199 3.29 -10.95 7.56
N HIS A 200 4.34 -11.77 7.55
CA HIS A 200 4.79 -12.41 8.77
C HIS A 200 6.31 -12.54 8.86
N ARG A 201 6.75 -12.88 10.08
CA ARG A 201 8.12 -13.25 10.39
C ARG A 201 8.21 -14.76 10.61
N LYS A 202 9.27 -15.35 10.10
CA LYS A 202 9.67 -16.71 10.40
C LYS A 202 11.06 -16.68 11.03
N ASN A 203 11.21 -17.22 12.23
CA ASN A 203 12.45 -17.16 12.99
C ASN A 203 13.01 -15.74 13.16
N GLY A 204 12.14 -14.75 13.38
CA GLY A 204 12.49 -13.34 13.55
C GLY A 204 12.76 -12.57 12.25
N VAL A 205 12.83 -13.24 11.10
CA VAL A 205 13.09 -12.63 9.80
C VAL A 205 11.78 -12.47 9.03
N ILE A 206 11.57 -11.29 8.43
CA ILE A 206 10.41 -11.03 7.57
C ILE A 206 10.47 -11.95 6.33
N VAL A 207 9.36 -12.65 6.09
CA VAL A 207 9.20 -13.50 4.91
C VAL A 207 8.76 -12.63 3.74
N LYS A 208 9.56 -12.64 2.67
CA LYS A 208 9.30 -11.88 1.44
C LYS A 208 8.45 -12.69 0.46
N GLU A 209 7.22 -12.95 0.85
CA GLU A 209 6.24 -13.65 0.03
C GLU A 209 4.92 -12.88 0.09
N ARG A 210 4.36 -12.49 -1.05
CA ARG A 210 3.10 -11.75 -1.14
C ARG A 210 3.11 -10.47 -0.28
N GLU A 211 4.12 -9.62 -0.49
CA GLU A 211 4.30 -8.38 0.26
C GLU A 211 4.51 -7.18 -0.68
N ASP A 212 4.19 -7.37 -1.96
CA ASP A 212 4.50 -6.42 -3.02
C ASP A 212 3.78 -5.07 -2.82
N LEU A 213 2.48 -5.10 -2.45
CA LEU A 213 1.70 -3.89 -2.15
C LEU A 213 2.13 -3.23 -0.84
N ILE A 214 2.50 -4.03 0.17
CA ILE A 214 3.06 -3.51 1.42
C ILE A 214 4.40 -2.81 1.16
N SER A 215 5.26 -3.40 0.33
CA SER A 215 6.53 -2.80 -0.07
C SER A 215 6.31 -1.48 -0.83
N ALA A 216 5.39 -1.45 -1.80
CA ALA A 216 5.04 -0.23 -2.51
C ALA A 216 4.51 0.85 -1.56
N ALA A 217 3.58 0.51 -0.65
CA ALA A 217 3.07 1.44 0.36
C ALA A 217 4.18 1.94 1.31
N ARG A 218 5.11 1.06 1.71
CA ARG A 218 6.26 1.41 2.54
C ARG A 218 7.18 2.41 1.85
N TYR A 219 7.47 2.25 0.57
CA TYR A 219 8.29 3.21 -0.18
C TYR A 219 7.61 4.58 -0.27
N ALA A 220 6.30 4.63 -0.54
CA ALA A 220 5.53 5.86 -0.49
C ALA A 220 5.57 6.49 0.92
N PHE A 221 5.38 5.70 1.97
CA PHE A 221 5.43 6.16 3.36
C PHE A 221 6.78 6.79 3.73
N MET A 222 7.88 6.14 3.37
CA MET A 222 9.23 6.65 3.63
C MET A 222 9.48 7.99 2.93
N CYS A 223 8.85 8.18 1.77
CA CYS A 223 8.99 9.36 0.93
C CYS A 223 7.84 10.36 1.04
N ARG A 224 6.91 10.20 2.01
CA ARG A 224 5.71 11.06 2.16
C ARG A 224 6.01 12.56 2.25
N ARG A 225 7.21 12.95 2.66
CA ARG A 225 7.66 14.35 2.69
C ARG A 225 7.69 15.01 1.31
N PHE A 226 7.83 14.22 0.25
CA PHE A 226 7.83 14.66 -1.15
C PHE A 226 6.43 14.68 -1.77
N GLY A 227 5.40 14.32 -1.01
CA GLY A 227 4.04 14.37 -1.49
C GLY A 227 3.62 15.78 -1.91
N GLU A 228 2.89 15.88 -3.01
CA GLU A 228 2.40 17.12 -3.60
C GLU A 228 0.87 17.14 -3.64
N ALA A 229 0.29 18.32 -3.42
CA ALA A 229 -1.14 18.51 -3.61
C ALA A 229 -1.50 18.46 -5.10
N LYS A 230 -2.72 18.00 -5.42
CA LYS A 230 -3.19 17.98 -6.79
C LYS A 230 -3.19 19.42 -7.35
N PRO A 231 -2.58 19.66 -8.53
CA PRO A 231 -2.64 20.97 -9.15
C PRO A 231 -4.10 21.40 -9.28
N GLN A 232 -4.46 22.53 -8.69
CA GLN A 232 -5.79 23.10 -8.93
C GLN A 232 -5.83 23.55 -10.39
N SER A 233 -6.79 23.03 -11.15
CA SER A 233 -7.09 23.58 -12.46
C SER A 233 -7.64 25.02 -12.25
N GLY A 234 -6.71 25.98 -12.23
CA GLY A 234 -7.10 27.39 -12.26
C GLY A 234 -7.91 27.66 -13.53
N PRO A 235 -8.82 28.67 -13.52
CA PRO A 235 -9.54 29.05 -14.72
C PRO A 235 -8.50 29.32 -15.82
N ALA A 236 -8.70 28.68 -16.98
CA ALA A 236 -7.84 28.89 -18.13
C ALA A 236 -7.68 30.40 -18.36
N ARG A 237 -6.48 30.95 -18.18
CA ARG A 237 -6.21 32.34 -18.56
C ARG A 237 -6.41 32.41 -20.06
N LEU A 238 -7.57 32.86 -20.47
CA LEU A 238 -7.78 33.28 -21.85
C LEU A 238 -6.70 34.32 -22.18
N ALA A 239 -5.75 33.92 -23.01
CA ALA A 239 -4.79 34.88 -23.57
C ALA A 239 -5.61 35.87 -24.40
N VAL A 240 -5.78 37.07 -23.89
CA VAL A 240 -6.35 38.19 -24.66
C VAL A 240 -5.29 38.53 -25.71
N ILE A 241 -5.49 38.00 -26.91
CA ILE A 241 -4.74 38.44 -28.07
C ILE A 241 -5.25 39.88 -28.36
N ARG A 242 -4.46 40.89 -28.02
CA ARG A 242 -4.69 42.27 -28.47
C ARG A 242 -4.13 42.36 -29.90
N TYR A 243 -5.04 42.59 -30.85
CA TYR A 243 -4.67 43.01 -32.20
C TYR A 243 -4.18 44.47 -32.21
#